data_a3b634650492b81dbace7ed1d66e58fc
#
_entry.id   a3b634650492b81dbace7ed1d66e58fc
#
_cell.length_a   1.000
_cell.length_b   1.000
_cell.length_c   1.000
_cell.angle_alpha   90.00
_cell.angle_beta   90.00
_cell.angle_gamma   90.00
#
_symmetry.space_group_name_H-M   'P 1'
#
loop_
_entity.id
_entity.type
_entity.pdbx_description
1 polymer ?
#
loop_
_entity_poly.entity_id
_entity_poly.type
_entity_poly.pdbx_seq_one_letter_code
_entity_poly.pdbx_strand_id
1 'polypeptide(L)'
;ACHPSKLNEDGSLPQFTDFSYDNLGVPKQEDLPFYSMPRQYNALGKQYVDIGLAGNPNINNAKHQLGKFKVPTLRNITKTAPYMHNGVFKTLRESVEFYNTRDVDKKWGKPEVLENVNQEELGDLQLTEQEINDLLIFLKTLDDGYTQ
;
A
#
# COMPACT_ATOMS: atom_id res chain seq x y z
N ALA A 1 2.46 12.02 -8.52
CA ALA A 1 1.34 11.54 -7.68
C ALA A 1 0.94 10.14 -8.17
N CYS A 2 0.94 9.16 -7.28
CA CYS A 2 0.70 7.76 -7.62
C CYS A 2 -0.75 7.45 -8.08
N HIS A 3 -1.72 8.31 -7.72
CA HIS A 3 -3.15 8.12 -8.03
C HIS A 3 -3.72 9.30 -8.83
N PRO A 4 -3.35 9.46 -10.13
CA PRO A 4 -3.84 10.55 -10.95
C PRO A 4 -5.35 10.44 -11.19
N SER A 5 -6.03 11.61 -11.22
CA SER A 5 -7.48 11.73 -11.45
C SER A 5 -7.83 12.24 -12.86
N LYS A 6 -6.86 12.33 -13.75
CA LYS A 6 -7.10 12.76 -15.14
C LYS A 6 -7.81 11.65 -15.91
N LEU A 7 -8.67 12.06 -16.85
CA LEU A 7 -9.20 11.14 -17.87
C LEU A 7 -8.05 10.50 -18.65
N ASN A 8 -8.21 9.24 -19.01
CA ASN A 8 -7.26 8.56 -19.87
C ASN A 8 -7.28 9.19 -21.29
N GLU A 9 -6.23 8.98 -22.08
CA GLU A 9 -6.13 9.52 -23.45
C GLU A 9 -7.27 9.07 -24.37
N ASP A 10 -7.83 7.89 -24.13
CA ASP A 10 -8.98 7.33 -24.84
C ASP A 10 -10.33 7.85 -24.34
N GLY A 11 -10.33 8.80 -23.39
CA GLY A 11 -11.55 9.38 -22.79
C GLY A 11 -12.20 8.52 -21.72
N SER A 12 -11.64 7.37 -21.38
CA SER A 12 -12.15 6.53 -20.28
C SER A 12 -11.89 7.15 -18.92
N LEU A 13 -12.70 6.76 -17.92
CA LEU A 13 -12.59 7.26 -16.55
C LEU A 13 -11.26 6.87 -15.92
N PRO A 14 -10.70 7.74 -15.04
CA PRO A 14 -9.42 7.48 -14.39
C PRO A 14 -9.49 6.23 -13.52
N GLN A 15 -8.44 5.43 -13.57
CA GLN A 15 -8.27 4.25 -12.73
C GLN A 15 -7.72 4.61 -11.34
N PHE A 16 -7.32 5.88 -11.13
CA PHE A 16 -6.63 6.32 -9.91
C PHE A 16 -5.42 5.45 -9.56
N THR A 17 -4.60 5.19 -10.57
CA THR A 17 -3.28 4.55 -10.48
C THR A 17 -2.47 4.97 -11.69
N ASP A 18 -1.17 5.18 -11.49
CA ASP A 18 -0.20 5.42 -12.56
C ASP A 18 0.53 4.12 -12.95
N PHE A 19 0.14 2.98 -12.34
CA PHE A 19 0.75 1.67 -12.52
C PHE A 19 2.22 1.58 -12.14
N SER A 20 2.77 2.59 -11.48
CA SER A 20 4.14 2.58 -10.95
C SER A 20 4.29 1.65 -9.75
N TYR A 21 5.51 1.60 -9.20
CA TYR A 21 5.84 0.80 -8.02
C TYR A 21 6.52 1.67 -6.98
N ASP A 22 6.09 1.54 -5.72
CA ASP A 22 6.67 2.31 -4.64
C ASP A 22 6.80 1.50 -3.35
N ASN A 23 7.74 1.89 -2.48
CA ASN A 23 7.87 1.37 -1.13
C ASN A 23 7.31 2.39 -0.14
N LEU A 24 6.13 2.14 0.36
CA LEU A 24 5.44 3.01 1.32
C LEU A 24 5.96 2.86 2.77
N GLY A 25 6.94 1.99 3.01
CA GLY A 25 7.43 1.74 4.36
C GLY A 25 6.44 0.98 5.25
N VAL A 26 5.61 0.12 4.67
CA VAL A 26 4.60 -0.65 5.39
C VAL A 26 5.26 -1.63 6.35
N PRO A 27 4.80 -1.73 7.62
CA PRO A 27 5.33 -2.70 8.57
C PRO A 27 4.92 -4.13 8.21
N LYS A 28 5.71 -5.08 8.68
CA LYS A 28 5.43 -6.51 8.50
C LYS A 28 4.13 -6.91 9.22
N GLN A 29 3.30 -7.70 8.55
CA GLN A 29 2.11 -8.32 9.14
C GLN A 29 2.47 -9.69 9.70
N GLU A 30 2.92 -9.76 10.94
CA GLU A 30 3.49 -10.98 11.54
C GLU A 30 2.47 -12.13 11.74
N ASP A 31 1.17 -11.81 11.77
CA ASP A 31 0.09 -12.77 11.99
C ASP A 31 -0.40 -13.48 10.73
N LEU A 32 0.25 -13.23 9.58
CA LEU A 32 -0.13 -13.94 8.36
C LEU A 32 0.09 -15.45 8.49
N PRO A 33 -0.90 -16.29 8.12
CA PRO A 33 -0.79 -17.75 8.15
C PRO A 33 0.43 -18.27 7.37
N PHE A 34 0.89 -17.55 6.36
CA PHE A 34 2.08 -17.87 5.58
C PHE A 34 3.33 -18.10 6.43
N TYR A 35 3.51 -17.32 7.51
CA TYR A 35 4.69 -17.44 8.39
C TYR A 35 4.70 -18.69 9.26
N SER A 36 3.53 -19.32 9.45
CA SER A 36 3.39 -20.58 10.20
C SER A 36 3.28 -21.81 9.31
N MET A 37 3.37 -21.65 8.00
CA MET A 37 3.33 -22.78 7.05
C MET A 37 4.51 -23.74 7.25
N PRO A 38 4.34 -25.04 6.95
CA PRO A 38 5.43 -26.00 6.93
C PRO A 38 6.61 -25.52 6.05
N ARG A 39 7.84 -25.84 6.47
CA ARG A 39 9.07 -25.37 5.80
C ARG A 39 9.17 -25.72 4.31
N GLN A 40 8.46 -26.72 3.85
CA GLN A 40 8.39 -27.06 2.42
C GLN A 40 7.70 -25.97 1.57
N TYR A 41 6.83 -25.15 2.16
CA TYR A 41 6.11 -24.06 1.50
C TYR A 41 6.70 -22.69 1.86
N ASN A 42 7.21 -22.55 3.07
CA ASN A 42 7.92 -21.34 3.51
C ASN A 42 9.19 -21.73 4.29
N ALA A 43 10.30 -21.88 3.58
CA ALA A 43 11.58 -22.29 4.16
C ALA A 43 12.11 -21.34 5.24
N LEU A 44 11.81 -20.05 5.12
CA LEU A 44 12.25 -18.99 6.02
C LEU A 44 11.31 -18.78 7.21
N GLY A 45 10.05 -19.26 7.14
CA GLY A 45 9.07 -19.08 8.19
C GLY A 45 8.89 -17.60 8.54
N LYS A 46 8.97 -17.26 9.83
CA LYS A 46 8.88 -15.88 10.32
C LYS A 46 10.01 -14.95 9.87
N GLN A 47 11.12 -15.50 9.38
CA GLN A 47 12.24 -14.69 8.87
C GLN A 47 12.03 -14.26 7.40
N TYR A 48 10.99 -14.76 6.74
CA TYR A 48 10.66 -14.31 5.39
C TYR A 48 10.37 -12.81 5.38
N VAL A 49 10.92 -12.11 4.40
CA VAL A 49 10.69 -10.69 4.11
C VAL A 49 10.13 -10.59 2.70
N ASP A 50 9.01 -9.92 2.54
CA ASP A 50 8.47 -9.64 1.20
C ASP A 50 9.23 -8.49 0.56
N ILE A 51 10.11 -8.82 -0.35
CA ILE A 51 10.95 -7.85 -1.06
C ILE A 51 10.25 -7.18 -2.25
N GLY A 52 8.97 -7.44 -2.46
CA GLY A 52 8.16 -6.82 -3.51
C GLY A 52 8.69 -7.10 -4.92
N LEU A 53 8.72 -6.08 -5.75
CA LEU A 53 9.13 -6.17 -7.16
C LEU A 53 10.54 -6.76 -7.35
N ALA A 54 11.43 -6.56 -6.37
CA ALA A 54 12.78 -7.14 -6.41
C ALA A 54 12.79 -8.67 -6.44
N GLY A 55 11.72 -9.32 -5.99
CA GLY A 55 11.55 -10.78 -6.04
C GLY A 55 11.22 -11.33 -7.44
N ASN A 56 10.94 -10.48 -8.41
CA ASN A 56 10.67 -10.90 -9.79
C ASN A 56 11.99 -11.19 -10.52
N PRO A 57 12.23 -12.45 -10.97
CA PRO A 57 13.50 -12.83 -11.61
C PRO A 57 13.77 -12.12 -12.94
N ASN A 58 12.77 -11.49 -13.55
CA ASN A 58 12.92 -10.75 -14.80
C ASN A 58 13.27 -9.27 -14.61
N ILE A 59 13.42 -8.81 -13.36
CA ILE A 59 13.75 -7.41 -13.07
C ILE A 59 15.26 -7.21 -13.04
N ASN A 60 15.74 -6.34 -13.90
CA ASN A 60 17.11 -5.82 -13.84
C ASN A 60 17.23 -4.81 -12.68
N ASN A 61 18.42 -4.80 -12.02
CA ASN A 61 18.70 -3.87 -10.93
C ASN A 61 17.74 -4.01 -9.73
N ALA A 62 17.51 -5.24 -9.31
CA ALA A 62 16.58 -5.60 -8.21
C ALA A 62 16.79 -4.77 -6.92
N LYS A 63 18.05 -4.33 -6.63
CA LYS A 63 18.35 -3.50 -5.45
C LYS A 63 17.51 -2.22 -5.38
N HIS A 64 17.26 -1.56 -6.52
CA HIS A 64 16.43 -0.35 -6.59
C HIS A 64 14.93 -0.64 -6.56
N GLN A 65 14.54 -1.91 -6.54
CA GLN A 65 13.15 -2.36 -6.51
C GLN A 65 12.76 -3.04 -5.18
N LEU A 66 13.72 -3.12 -4.24
CA LEU A 66 13.46 -3.69 -2.91
C LEU A 66 12.32 -2.96 -2.21
N GLY A 67 11.36 -3.72 -1.71
CA GLY A 67 10.21 -3.23 -0.94
C GLY A 67 9.15 -2.49 -1.76
N LYS A 68 9.30 -2.40 -3.08
CA LYS A 68 8.33 -1.71 -3.94
C LYS A 68 7.20 -2.65 -4.37
N PHE A 69 5.99 -2.15 -4.22
CA PHE A 69 4.74 -2.81 -4.64
C PHE A 69 4.02 -1.92 -5.64
N LYS A 70 3.27 -2.57 -6.54
CA LYS A 70 2.51 -1.86 -7.57
C LYS A 70 1.44 -0.97 -6.94
N VAL A 71 1.34 0.28 -7.41
CA VAL A 71 0.27 1.20 -7.04
C VAL A 71 -1.08 0.64 -7.53
N PRO A 72 -2.00 0.29 -6.61
CA PRO A 72 -3.30 -0.26 -6.99
C PRO A 72 -4.26 0.84 -7.46
N THR A 73 -5.32 0.45 -8.15
CA THR A 73 -6.47 1.34 -8.37
C THR A 73 -7.14 1.69 -7.04
N LEU A 74 -7.70 2.91 -6.95
CA LEU A 74 -8.57 3.28 -5.82
C LEU A 74 -10.06 2.98 -6.09
N ARG A 75 -10.40 2.47 -7.28
CA ARG A 75 -11.77 2.04 -7.57
C ARG A 75 -12.18 0.91 -6.64
N ASN A 76 -13.37 1.04 -6.04
CA ASN A 76 -13.94 0.07 -5.08
C ASN A 76 -13.08 -0.14 -3.81
N ILE A 77 -12.21 0.82 -3.47
CA ILE A 77 -11.27 0.64 -2.36
C ILE A 77 -11.99 0.40 -1.02
N THR A 78 -13.19 0.92 -0.82
CA THR A 78 -13.92 0.72 0.45
C THR A 78 -14.37 -0.73 0.65
N LYS A 79 -14.38 -1.54 -0.43
CA LYS A 79 -14.84 -2.95 -0.44
C LYS A 79 -13.69 -3.96 -0.39
N THR A 80 -12.43 -3.49 -0.37
CA THR A 80 -11.25 -4.36 -0.55
C THR A 80 -10.37 -4.48 0.69
N ALA A 81 -10.92 -4.25 1.87
CA ALA A 81 -10.20 -4.51 3.12
C ALA A 81 -9.79 -6.01 3.23
N PRO A 82 -8.65 -6.32 3.88
CA PRO A 82 -7.70 -5.41 4.54
C PRO A 82 -6.75 -4.73 3.53
N TYR A 83 -6.09 -3.65 3.99
CA TYR A 83 -5.30 -2.76 3.13
C TYR A 83 -3.79 -3.00 3.22
N MET A 84 -3.06 -2.40 2.27
CA MET A 84 -1.67 -2.61 1.91
C MET A 84 -1.42 -4.00 1.28
N HIS A 85 -0.22 -4.21 0.73
CA HIS A 85 0.15 -5.46 0.06
C HIS A 85 0.04 -6.69 0.98
N ASN A 86 0.24 -6.50 2.29
CA ASN A 86 0.21 -7.57 3.30
C ASN A 86 -1.06 -7.56 4.18
N GLY A 87 -2.00 -6.64 3.95
CA GLY A 87 -3.24 -6.56 4.71
C GLY A 87 -3.08 -6.14 6.19
N VAL A 88 -2.02 -5.42 6.52
CA VAL A 88 -1.72 -5.02 7.90
C VAL A 88 -2.78 -4.09 8.48
N PHE A 89 -3.35 -3.19 7.67
CA PHE A 89 -4.41 -2.27 8.12
C PHE A 89 -5.79 -2.85 7.84
N LYS A 90 -6.63 -2.85 8.87
CA LYS A 90 -7.98 -3.45 8.80
C LYS A 90 -9.01 -2.48 8.25
N THR A 91 -8.76 -1.18 8.36
CA THR A 91 -9.69 -0.12 7.94
C THR A 91 -9.01 0.84 6.96
N LEU A 92 -9.81 1.45 6.08
CA LEU A 92 -9.34 2.46 5.16
C LEU A 92 -8.81 3.70 5.90
N ARG A 93 -9.42 4.04 7.06
CA ARG A 93 -8.94 5.12 7.92
C ARG A 93 -7.51 4.86 8.40
N GLU A 94 -7.21 3.67 8.90
CA GLU A 94 -5.83 3.33 9.32
C GLU A 94 -4.82 3.54 8.19
N SER A 95 -5.20 3.19 6.95
CA SER A 95 -4.35 3.42 5.78
C SER A 95 -4.10 4.92 5.55
N VAL A 96 -5.14 5.75 5.62
CA VAL A 96 -5.01 7.21 5.44
C VAL A 96 -4.19 7.82 6.58
N GLU A 97 -4.43 7.42 7.82
CA GLU A 97 -3.65 7.87 8.98
C GLU A 97 -2.18 7.45 8.88
N PHE A 98 -1.88 6.26 8.36
CA PHE A 98 -0.51 5.84 8.09
C PHE A 98 0.19 6.77 7.08
N TYR A 99 -0.45 7.12 5.97
CA TYR A 99 0.08 8.11 5.04
C TYR A 99 0.30 9.47 5.71
N ASN A 100 -0.60 9.86 6.61
CA ASN A 100 -0.51 11.14 7.30
C ASN A 100 0.64 11.23 8.29
N THR A 101 0.91 10.14 9.06
CA THR A 101 1.76 10.22 10.27
C THR A 101 2.83 9.14 10.37
N ARG A 102 3.12 8.35 9.33
CA ARG A 102 4.08 7.24 9.36
C ARG A 102 5.43 7.63 9.99
N ASP A 103 5.94 8.81 9.67
CA ASP A 103 7.29 9.23 10.06
C ASP A 103 7.32 9.99 11.39
N VAL A 104 6.17 10.43 11.88
CA VAL A 104 6.05 11.21 13.13
C VAL A 104 5.38 10.44 14.28
N ASP A 105 4.55 9.43 13.97
CA ASP A 105 3.87 8.62 14.99
C ASP A 105 4.50 7.21 15.08
N LYS A 106 5.11 6.94 16.25
CA LYS A 106 5.80 5.66 16.51
C LYS A 106 4.87 4.44 16.55
N LYS A 107 3.53 4.63 16.56
CA LYS A 107 2.56 3.53 16.58
C LYS A 107 2.65 2.60 15.37
N TRP A 108 3.15 3.09 14.25
CA TRP A 108 3.18 2.35 12.99
C TRP A 108 4.25 1.26 12.90
N GLY A 109 5.24 1.28 13.80
CA GLY A 109 6.34 0.33 13.76
C GLY A 109 7.40 0.67 12.70
N LYS A 110 8.27 -0.31 12.42
CA LYS A 110 9.32 -0.14 11.41
C LYS A 110 8.87 -0.72 10.07
N PRO A 111 9.30 -0.12 8.93
CA PRO A 111 9.14 -0.73 7.63
C PRO A 111 9.66 -2.18 7.58
N GLU A 112 8.96 -3.07 6.90
CA GLU A 112 9.46 -4.44 6.65
C GLU A 112 10.73 -4.41 5.81
N VAL A 113 10.78 -3.53 4.79
CA VAL A 113 11.97 -3.27 3.95
C VAL A 113 12.34 -1.80 4.10
N LEU A 114 13.54 -1.53 4.61
CA LEU A 114 14.04 -0.17 4.87
C LEU A 114 14.55 0.54 3.61
N GLU A 115 15.02 -0.23 2.64
CA GLU A 115 15.55 0.31 1.39
C GLU A 115 14.45 0.92 0.54
N ASN A 116 14.76 2.02 -0.13
CA ASN A 116 13.87 2.72 -1.08
C ASN A 116 12.52 3.20 -0.50
N VAL A 117 12.40 3.34 0.82
CA VAL A 117 11.17 3.89 1.42
C VAL A 117 10.96 5.32 0.91
N ASN A 118 9.76 5.59 0.38
CA ASN A 118 9.37 6.93 -0.05
C ASN A 118 9.21 7.85 1.17
N GLN A 119 10.04 8.86 1.27
CA GLN A 119 10.07 9.86 2.35
C GLN A 119 9.61 11.26 1.88
N GLU A 120 9.23 11.39 0.61
CA GLU A 120 8.94 12.70 0.02
C GLU A 120 7.43 12.96 -0.12
N GLU A 121 6.65 11.92 -0.37
CA GLU A 121 5.24 12.07 -0.74
C GLU A 121 4.24 11.68 0.37
N LEU A 122 4.69 11.09 1.47
CA LEU A 122 3.86 10.65 2.58
C LEU A 122 4.66 10.54 3.88
N GLY A 123 3.96 10.37 5.02
CA GLY A 123 4.58 10.11 6.32
C GLY A 123 4.49 11.28 7.30
N ASP A 124 4.37 12.51 6.81
CA ASP A 124 4.08 13.72 7.58
C ASP A 124 3.28 14.72 6.73
N LEU A 125 2.03 14.39 6.46
CA LEU A 125 1.16 15.21 5.59
C LEU A 125 0.45 16.33 6.36
N GLN A 126 0.42 16.25 7.70
CA GLN A 126 -0.22 17.22 8.57
C GLN A 126 -1.72 17.43 8.29
N LEU A 127 -2.40 16.39 7.80
CA LEU A 127 -3.84 16.44 7.57
C LEU A 127 -4.59 16.53 8.90
N THR A 128 -5.56 17.41 8.95
CA THR A 128 -6.51 17.52 10.05
C THR A 128 -7.51 16.37 10.04
N GLU A 129 -8.19 16.13 11.16
CA GLU A 129 -9.28 15.14 11.25
C GLU A 129 -10.40 15.41 10.22
N GLN A 130 -10.70 16.68 9.94
CA GLN A 130 -11.69 17.03 8.93
C GLN A 130 -11.23 16.60 7.53
N GLU A 131 -9.99 16.90 7.16
CA GLU A 131 -9.44 16.51 5.86
C GLU A 131 -9.34 14.99 5.69
N ILE A 132 -8.99 14.25 6.75
CA ILE A 132 -9.04 12.78 6.75
C ILE A 132 -10.48 12.29 6.48
N ASN A 133 -11.47 12.86 7.16
CA ASN A 133 -12.87 12.51 6.95
C ASN A 133 -13.33 12.83 5.52
N ASP A 134 -12.98 13.99 5.00
CA ASP A 134 -13.31 14.41 3.64
C ASP A 134 -12.69 13.48 2.59
N LEU A 135 -11.42 13.08 2.81
CA LEU A 135 -10.73 12.10 1.98
C LEU A 135 -11.43 10.73 2.00
N LEU A 136 -11.84 10.26 3.17
CA LEU A 136 -12.58 8.99 3.29
C LEU A 136 -13.95 9.05 2.59
N ILE A 137 -14.65 10.20 2.65
CA ILE A 137 -15.90 10.42 1.92
C ILE A 137 -15.64 10.41 0.41
N PHE A 138 -14.59 11.10 -0.04
CA PHE A 138 -14.19 11.07 -1.45
C PHE A 138 -13.92 9.64 -1.93
N LEU A 139 -13.13 8.86 -1.18
CA LEU A 139 -12.81 7.48 -1.55
C LEU A 139 -14.06 6.59 -1.68
N LYS A 140 -15.12 6.83 -0.90
CA LYS A 140 -16.43 6.17 -1.05
C LYS A 140 -17.10 6.48 -2.38
N THR A 141 -16.86 7.65 -2.96
CA THR A 141 -17.45 8.00 -4.27
C THR A 141 -16.83 7.22 -5.43
N LEU A 142 -15.71 6.54 -5.19
CA LEU A 142 -15.04 5.71 -6.18
C LEU A 142 -15.59 4.27 -6.24
N ASP A 143 -16.57 3.96 -5.40
CA ASP A 143 -17.29 2.68 -5.47
C ASP A 143 -18.24 2.69 -6.68
N ASP A 144 -18.21 1.61 -7.45
CA ASP A 144 -19.24 1.36 -8.47
C ASP A 144 -20.51 0.77 -7.81
N GLY A 145 -21.58 0.69 -8.58
CA GLY A 145 -22.85 0.15 -8.12
C GLY A 145 -22.90 -1.38 -8.05
N TYR A 146 -21.78 -2.09 -8.20
CA TYR A 146 -21.75 -3.54 -8.16
C TYR A 146 -22.03 -4.06 -6.75
N THR A 147 -23.10 -4.85 -6.64
CA THR A 147 -23.44 -5.63 -5.45
C THR A 147 -23.29 -7.11 -5.78
N GLN A 148 -22.53 -7.84 -4.96
CA GLN A 148 -22.45 -9.32 -5.08
C GLN A 148 -23.78 -9.95 -4.69
#